data_fdf42c23f9da7dc832d91e09471da15a
#
_entry.id   fdf42c23f9da7dc832d91e09471da15a
#
_cell.length_a   1.000
_cell.length_b   1.000
_cell.length_c   1.000
_cell.angle_alpha   90.00
_cell.angle_beta   90.00
_cell.angle_gamma   90.00
#
_symmetry.space_group_name_H-M   'P 1'
#
loop_
_entity.id
_entity.type
_entity.pdbx_description
1 polymer ?
#
loop_
_entity_poly.entity_id
_entity_poly.type
_entity_poly.pdbx_seq_one_letter_code
_entity_poly.pdbx_strand_id
1 'polypeptide(L)'
;GSGPAYADIFSSLLPYAEVLTCPENRGKGNALKCALRHLAEKPQGCRAFITADADGQHTVADILRVREALLSGSRFVLTTRTLHGKSVPLRSRVGNDLSRFFFSLAAGCFLEDNQSGLRGFSTDCLPWLTEIGGEKYDYEMNVLLYAARQELSITQLPIETVYLDCNQSSHFDPLRDTLRIYRRMLDTARGSVLAWLLHVAAILLLSLTLGWHFFLFSIPLCGAGSAALSYCFNRFLVFRRVRYACGPRMLFGAAVRTSLRLLFCCILHPLGLPLFAAWLIGSVLTVPLEYAYVRLTGPWWSSYALRRS
;
A
#
# COMPACT_ATOMS: atom_id res chain seq x y z
N GLY A 1 -7.64 -13.42 23.12
CA GLY A 1 -8.14 -14.48 22.31
C GLY A 1 -7.25 -15.71 22.17
N SER A 2 -6.19 -15.88 23.02
CA SER A 2 -5.24 -17.01 22.88
C SER A 2 -5.74 -18.30 23.51
N GLY A 3 -6.87 -18.28 24.20
CA GLY A 3 -7.46 -19.45 24.88
C GLY A 3 -6.86 -19.73 26.27
N PRO A 4 -7.50 -20.64 27.03
CA PRO A 4 -7.14 -20.89 28.41
C PRO A 4 -5.74 -21.51 28.62
N ALA A 5 -5.20 -22.18 27.60
CA ALA A 5 -3.86 -22.79 27.68
C ALA A 5 -2.71 -21.76 27.91
N TYR A 6 -2.96 -20.49 27.69
CA TYR A 6 -1.98 -19.40 27.85
C TYR A 6 -2.24 -18.55 29.10
N ALA A 7 -3.21 -18.92 29.95
CA ALA A 7 -3.62 -18.14 31.11
C ALA A 7 -2.47 -17.91 32.10
N ASP A 8 -1.68 -18.95 32.36
CA ASP A 8 -0.53 -18.87 33.27
C ASP A 8 0.55 -17.92 32.81
N ILE A 9 0.80 -17.89 31.48
CA ILE A 9 1.76 -16.96 30.87
C ILE A 9 1.27 -15.52 31.07
N PHE A 10 -0.01 -15.23 30.79
CA PHE A 10 -0.55 -13.90 31.01
C PHE A 10 -0.60 -13.50 32.47
N SER A 11 -0.89 -14.43 33.37
CA SER A 11 -0.87 -14.18 34.81
C SER A 11 0.51 -13.83 35.32
N SER A 12 1.56 -14.44 34.79
CA SER A 12 2.95 -14.12 35.14
C SER A 12 3.39 -12.72 34.71
N LEU A 13 2.70 -12.09 33.78
CA LEU A 13 3.00 -10.73 33.31
C LEU A 13 2.35 -9.65 34.18
N LEU A 14 1.33 -9.97 34.99
CA LEU A 14 0.58 -8.96 35.76
C LEU A 14 1.46 -8.11 36.70
N PRO A 15 2.57 -8.60 37.30
CA PRO A 15 3.45 -7.76 38.09
C PRO A 15 4.22 -6.69 37.27
N TYR A 16 4.34 -6.89 35.96
CA TYR A 16 5.18 -6.08 35.07
C TYR A 16 4.38 -5.26 34.08
N ALA A 17 3.14 -5.66 33.78
CA ALA A 17 2.34 -5.06 32.71
C ALA A 17 0.83 -5.18 32.98
N GLU A 18 0.05 -4.26 32.46
CA GLU A 18 -1.40 -4.40 32.41
C GLU A 18 -1.78 -5.36 31.28
N VAL A 19 -2.56 -6.39 31.61
CA VAL A 19 -3.02 -7.40 30.66
C VAL A 19 -4.46 -7.10 30.25
N LEU A 20 -4.66 -6.71 28.99
CA LEU A 20 -5.98 -6.48 28.39
C LEU A 20 -6.50 -7.77 27.76
N THR A 21 -7.61 -8.29 28.26
CA THR A 21 -8.24 -9.49 27.73
C THR A 21 -9.39 -9.15 26.81
N CYS A 22 -9.31 -9.59 25.54
CA CYS A 22 -10.43 -9.53 24.61
C CYS A 22 -11.23 -10.83 24.68
N PRO A 23 -12.57 -10.80 24.85
CA PRO A 23 -13.38 -12.01 25.04
C PRO A 23 -13.36 -12.93 23.81
N GLU A 24 -13.18 -12.39 22.62
CA GLU A 24 -13.13 -13.14 21.37
C GLU A 24 -11.85 -12.85 20.60
N ASN A 25 -11.31 -13.87 19.92
CA ASN A 25 -10.22 -13.69 18.97
C ASN A 25 -10.73 -13.14 17.65
N ARG A 26 -10.64 -11.83 17.45
CA ARG A 26 -10.97 -11.15 16.18
C ARG A 26 -9.74 -10.81 15.33
N GLY A 27 -8.56 -11.16 15.83
CA GLY A 27 -7.29 -10.95 15.14
C GLY A 27 -6.46 -9.79 15.68
N LYS A 28 -5.22 -9.69 15.18
CA LYS A 28 -4.19 -8.75 15.64
C LYS A 28 -4.66 -7.29 15.61
N GLY A 29 -5.28 -6.86 14.50
CA GLY A 29 -5.75 -5.48 14.36
C GLY A 29 -6.83 -5.11 15.37
N ASN A 30 -7.71 -6.06 15.73
CA ASN A 30 -8.69 -5.82 16.80
C ASN A 30 -8.02 -5.69 18.17
N ALA A 31 -7.03 -6.55 18.47
CA ALA A 31 -6.27 -6.46 19.73
C ALA A 31 -5.53 -5.12 19.85
N LEU A 32 -4.86 -4.69 18.79
CA LEU A 32 -4.22 -3.37 18.75
C LEU A 32 -5.22 -2.24 18.98
N LYS A 33 -6.38 -2.25 18.32
CA LYS A 33 -7.42 -1.23 18.53
C LYS A 33 -7.97 -1.22 19.94
N CYS A 34 -8.12 -2.40 20.59
CA CYS A 34 -8.51 -2.48 22.00
C CYS A 34 -7.48 -1.77 22.90
N ALA A 35 -6.20 -2.06 22.72
CA ALA A 35 -5.12 -1.42 23.46
C ALA A 35 -5.06 0.10 23.21
N LEU A 36 -5.22 0.53 21.96
CA LEU A 36 -5.21 1.95 21.58
C LEU A 36 -6.40 2.72 22.19
N ARG A 37 -7.59 2.14 22.23
CA ARG A 37 -8.76 2.74 22.92
C ARG A 37 -8.54 2.85 24.40
N HIS A 38 -8.02 1.80 25.02
CA HIS A 38 -7.66 1.83 26.45
C HIS A 38 -6.64 2.94 26.76
N LEU A 39 -5.62 3.10 25.91
CA LEU A 39 -4.65 4.18 26.02
C LEU A 39 -5.29 5.56 25.84
N ALA A 40 -6.26 5.70 24.92
CA ALA A 40 -6.97 6.95 24.70
C ALA A 40 -7.87 7.35 25.88
N GLU A 41 -8.46 6.37 26.59
CA GLU A 41 -9.28 6.59 27.77
C GLU A 41 -8.41 6.95 29.00
N LYS A 42 -7.18 6.43 29.09
CA LYS A 42 -6.24 6.64 30.20
C LYS A 42 -4.89 7.14 29.70
N PRO A 43 -4.79 8.37 29.19
CA PRO A 43 -3.56 8.82 28.52
C PRO A 43 -2.35 8.99 29.46
N GLN A 44 -2.52 9.03 30.78
CA GLN A 44 -1.47 9.06 31.82
C GLN A 44 -0.29 10.00 31.52
N GLY A 45 -0.52 11.09 30.80
CA GLY A 45 0.55 12.01 30.35
C GLY A 45 1.46 11.45 29.24
N CYS A 46 1.08 10.34 28.62
CA CYS A 46 1.85 9.70 27.55
C CYS A 46 1.91 10.59 26.31
N ARG A 47 3.11 10.88 25.81
CA ARG A 47 3.32 11.68 24.60
C ARG A 47 3.46 10.83 23.34
N ALA A 48 3.87 9.59 23.50
CA ALA A 48 4.10 8.64 22.43
C ALA A 48 3.94 7.22 22.94
N PHE A 49 3.69 6.28 22.04
CA PHE A 49 3.61 4.86 22.34
C PHE A 49 4.25 4.02 21.22
N ILE A 50 4.59 2.79 21.57
CA ILE A 50 5.23 1.83 20.67
C ILE A 50 4.40 0.57 20.64
N THR A 51 4.14 0.03 19.45
CA THR A 51 3.59 -1.32 19.26
C THR A 51 4.70 -2.28 18.90
N ALA A 52 4.69 -3.47 19.47
CA ALA A 52 5.64 -4.53 19.17
C ALA A 52 4.93 -5.89 19.18
N ASP A 53 5.40 -6.81 18.35
CA ASP A 53 4.94 -8.20 18.38
C ASP A 53 5.58 -8.92 19.58
N ALA A 54 4.82 -9.82 20.20
CA ALA A 54 5.26 -10.58 21.38
C ALA A 54 5.95 -11.91 21.00
N ASP A 55 6.46 -12.03 19.79
CA ASP A 55 7.10 -13.24 19.25
C ASP A 55 8.62 -13.30 19.49
N GLY A 56 9.16 -12.30 20.19
CA GLY A 56 10.59 -12.21 20.51
C GLY A 56 11.48 -11.75 19.35
N GLN A 57 10.92 -11.37 18.20
CA GLN A 57 11.70 -10.93 17.04
C GLN A 57 12.20 -9.48 17.18
N HIS A 58 11.72 -8.72 18.15
CA HIS A 58 12.10 -7.34 18.40
C HIS A 58 13.02 -7.20 19.60
N THR A 59 14.22 -6.69 19.39
CA THR A 59 15.18 -6.48 20.47
C THR A 59 14.81 -5.27 21.33
N VAL A 60 15.20 -5.28 22.60
CA VAL A 60 15.03 -4.13 23.50
C VAL A 60 15.78 -2.91 22.95
N ALA A 61 16.96 -3.13 22.36
CA ALA A 61 17.75 -2.05 21.76
C ALA A 61 16.99 -1.34 20.63
N ASP A 62 16.29 -2.09 19.76
CA ASP A 62 15.50 -1.51 18.68
C ASP A 62 14.27 -0.76 19.20
N ILE A 63 13.61 -1.28 20.26
CA ILE A 63 12.49 -0.59 20.92
C ILE A 63 12.97 0.75 21.49
N LEU A 64 14.13 0.79 22.12
CA LEU A 64 14.73 2.02 22.66
C LEU A 64 15.08 3.02 21.55
N ARG A 65 15.59 2.56 20.41
CA ARG A 65 15.86 3.42 19.23
C ARG A 65 14.56 4.04 18.68
N VAL A 66 13.46 3.27 18.62
CA VAL A 66 12.15 3.81 18.22
C VAL A 66 11.69 4.87 19.22
N ARG A 67 11.87 4.64 20.54
CA ARG A 67 11.56 5.62 21.59
C ARG A 67 12.35 6.93 21.38
N GLU A 68 13.65 6.84 21.11
CA GLU A 68 14.50 8.01 20.89
C GLU A 68 14.04 8.80 19.65
N ALA A 69 13.69 8.14 18.55
CA ALA A 69 13.16 8.80 17.36
C ALA A 69 11.85 9.54 17.66
N LEU A 70 10.96 8.96 18.49
CA LEU A 70 9.72 9.61 18.92
C LEU A 70 10.01 10.83 19.81
N LEU A 71 10.94 10.71 20.77
CA LEU A 71 11.35 11.81 21.64
C LEU A 71 12.03 12.96 20.87
N SER A 72 12.68 12.63 19.75
CA SER A 72 13.27 13.60 18.82
C SER A 72 12.25 14.29 17.91
N GLY A 73 10.95 13.99 18.06
CA GLY A 73 9.86 14.67 17.35
C GLY A 73 9.28 13.89 16.17
N SER A 74 9.68 12.65 15.94
CA SER A 74 9.02 11.81 14.92
C SER A 74 7.59 11.50 15.35
N ARG A 75 6.62 11.70 14.45
CA ARG A 75 5.20 11.41 14.71
C ARG A 75 4.82 9.98 14.44
N PHE A 76 5.43 9.36 13.43
CA PHE A 76 5.27 7.96 13.08
C PHE A 76 6.64 7.37 12.72
N VAL A 77 7.05 6.36 13.46
CA VAL A 77 8.28 5.58 13.23
C VAL A 77 7.89 4.19 12.77
N LEU A 78 8.38 3.79 11.60
CA LEU A 78 8.25 2.44 11.05
C LEU A 78 9.63 1.79 11.05
N THR A 79 9.77 0.66 11.72
CA THR A 79 11.02 -0.07 11.62
C THR A 79 11.11 -0.85 10.31
N THR A 80 12.32 -0.97 9.78
CA THR A 80 12.59 -1.66 8.51
C THR A 80 13.61 -2.75 8.73
N ARG A 81 13.25 -3.99 8.40
CA ARG A 81 14.14 -5.15 8.52
C ARG A 81 15.05 -5.24 7.30
N THR A 82 16.29 -5.65 7.50
CA THR A 82 17.21 -5.95 6.40
C THR A 82 16.80 -7.29 5.76
N LEU A 83 15.99 -7.22 4.70
CA LEU A 83 15.43 -8.39 4.02
C LEU A 83 16.36 -8.95 2.92
N HIS A 84 17.54 -8.35 2.74
CA HIS A 84 18.53 -8.76 1.76
C HIS A 84 19.76 -9.34 2.47
N GLY A 85 19.88 -10.66 2.50
CA GLY A 85 21.01 -11.38 3.09
C GLY A 85 20.96 -12.86 2.71
N LYS A 86 22.09 -13.58 2.79
CA LYS A 86 22.18 -15.02 2.47
C LYS A 86 21.29 -15.88 3.37
N SER A 87 20.92 -15.38 4.56
CA SER A 87 20.08 -16.07 5.54
C SER A 87 18.57 -15.93 5.30
N VAL A 88 18.12 -15.01 4.41
CA VAL A 88 16.69 -14.81 4.15
C VAL A 88 16.21 -15.78 3.07
N PRO A 89 15.16 -16.61 3.34
CA PRO A 89 14.60 -17.51 2.35
C PRO A 89 14.10 -16.78 1.10
N LEU A 90 14.35 -17.35 -0.08
CA LEU A 90 13.98 -16.73 -1.38
C LEU A 90 12.47 -16.40 -1.44
N ARG A 91 11.63 -17.30 -0.94
CA ARG A 91 10.17 -17.09 -0.86
C ARG A 91 9.80 -15.83 -0.06
N SER A 92 10.49 -15.58 1.05
CA SER A 92 10.25 -14.38 1.87
C SER A 92 10.72 -13.11 1.16
N ARG A 93 11.86 -13.15 0.45
CA ARG A 93 12.34 -12.00 -0.35
C ARG A 93 11.33 -11.63 -1.43
N VAL A 94 10.95 -12.60 -2.28
CA VAL A 94 10.00 -12.36 -3.38
C VAL A 94 8.65 -11.86 -2.84
N GLY A 95 8.16 -12.45 -1.76
CA GLY A 95 6.91 -12.01 -1.13
C GLY A 95 6.97 -10.58 -0.60
N ASN A 96 8.07 -10.21 0.04
CA ASN A 96 8.28 -8.85 0.55
C ASN A 96 8.46 -7.83 -0.59
N ASP A 97 9.26 -8.15 -1.61
CA ASP A 97 9.47 -7.26 -2.75
C ASP A 97 8.16 -7.03 -3.52
N LEU A 98 7.36 -8.07 -3.71
CA LEU A 98 6.05 -7.98 -4.32
C LEU A 98 5.09 -7.11 -3.47
N SER A 99 5.06 -7.32 -2.16
CA SER A 99 4.28 -6.52 -1.22
C SER A 99 4.68 -5.04 -1.24
N ARG A 100 5.98 -4.75 -1.24
CA ARG A 100 6.53 -3.39 -1.34
C ARG A 100 6.16 -2.72 -2.65
N PHE A 101 6.27 -3.44 -3.76
CA PHE A 101 5.89 -2.96 -5.08
C PHE A 101 4.40 -2.59 -5.13
N PHE A 102 3.52 -3.48 -4.72
CA PHE A 102 2.08 -3.21 -4.71
C PHE A 102 1.70 -2.11 -3.71
N PHE A 103 2.36 -2.07 -2.55
CA PHE A 103 2.17 -0.98 -1.61
C PHE A 103 2.57 0.37 -2.24
N SER A 104 3.72 0.44 -2.90
CA SER A 104 4.17 1.66 -3.58
C SER A 104 3.17 2.13 -4.62
N LEU A 105 2.58 1.19 -5.38
CA LEU A 105 1.51 1.50 -6.32
C LEU A 105 0.26 2.03 -5.63
N ALA A 106 -0.15 1.46 -4.52
CA ALA A 106 -1.36 1.85 -3.80
C ALA A 106 -1.20 3.15 -3.01
N ALA A 107 -0.06 3.32 -2.36
CA ALA A 107 0.24 4.43 -1.47
C ALA A 107 0.84 5.65 -2.19
N GLY A 108 1.52 5.44 -3.32
CA GLY A 108 2.29 6.48 -4.03
C GLY A 108 3.59 6.85 -3.33
N CYS A 109 4.03 6.10 -2.31
CA CYS A 109 5.29 6.27 -1.63
C CYS A 109 5.99 4.92 -1.45
N PHE A 110 7.31 4.95 -1.30
CA PHE A 110 8.11 3.74 -1.10
C PHE A 110 8.42 3.55 0.38
N LEU A 111 8.17 2.34 0.89
CA LEU A 111 8.61 1.88 2.20
C LEU A 111 9.56 0.70 2.03
N GLU A 112 10.64 0.70 2.80
CA GLU A 112 11.64 -0.39 2.77
C GLU A 112 11.09 -1.69 3.35
N ASP A 113 10.22 -1.58 4.37
CA ASP A 113 9.47 -2.70 4.94
C ASP A 113 8.06 -2.21 5.32
N ASN A 114 7.04 -2.83 4.77
CA ASN A 114 5.63 -2.52 5.07
C ASN A 114 4.98 -3.55 5.99
N GLN A 115 5.74 -4.53 6.48
CA GLN A 115 5.24 -5.66 7.27
C GLN A 115 5.78 -5.69 8.70
N SER A 116 6.72 -4.80 9.07
CA SER A 116 7.24 -4.75 10.44
C SER A 116 6.15 -4.40 11.44
N GLY A 117 6.06 -5.15 12.53
CA GLY A 117 5.13 -4.93 13.64
C GLY A 117 5.66 -3.96 14.71
N LEU A 118 6.97 -3.68 14.72
CA LEU A 118 7.54 -2.69 15.62
C LEU A 118 7.35 -1.29 15.04
N ARG A 119 6.46 -0.52 15.67
CA ARG A 119 6.07 0.83 15.19
C ARG A 119 5.96 1.79 16.36
N GLY A 120 6.35 3.03 16.14
CA GLY A 120 6.21 4.10 17.12
C GLY A 120 5.25 5.18 16.63
N PHE A 121 4.44 5.71 17.54
CA PHE A 121 3.46 6.75 17.23
C PHE A 121 3.45 7.82 18.32
N SER A 122 3.31 9.06 17.91
CA SER A 122 2.93 10.15 18.80
C SER A 122 1.44 10.01 19.20
N THR A 123 1.05 10.42 20.41
CA THR A 123 -0.33 10.26 20.90
C THR A 123 -1.37 11.02 20.09
N ASP A 124 -0.99 12.04 19.35
CA ASP A 124 -1.87 12.74 18.40
C ASP A 124 -2.32 11.85 17.21
N CYS A 125 -1.71 10.68 17.04
CA CYS A 125 -2.14 9.67 16.09
C CYS A 125 -3.30 8.78 16.60
N LEU A 126 -3.58 8.73 17.91
CA LEU A 126 -4.59 7.86 18.49
C LEU A 126 -5.99 8.00 17.87
N PRO A 127 -6.52 9.22 17.63
CA PRO A 127 -7.88 9.36 17.12
C PRO A 127 -8.10 8.63 15.80
N TRP A 128 -7.18 8.78 14.84
CA TRP A 128 -7.33 8.13 13.55
C TRP A 128 -6.92 6.65 13.58
N LEU A 129 -5.99 6.24 14.44
CA LEU A 129 -5.61 4.84 14.60
C LEU A 129 -6.75 3.98 15.11
N THR A 130 -7.57 4.49 16.02
CA THR A 130 -8.73 3.77 16.54
C THR A 130 -9.87 3.61 15.55
N GLU A 131 -9.96 4.49 14.55
CA GLU A 131 -11.01 4.52 13.53
C GLU A 131 -10.66 3.71 12.27
N ILE A 132 -9.38 3.41 12.03
CA ILE A 132 -8.96 2.65 10.86
C ILE A 132 -9.60 1.27 10.84
N GLY A 133 -10.21 0.93 9.68
CA GLY A 133 -10.78 -0.39 9.44
C GLY A 133 -9.72 -1.49 9.37
N GLY A 134 -10.16 -2.72 9.60
CA GLY A 134 -9.33 -3.93 9.62
C GLY A 134 -9.30 -4.54 11.02
N GLU A 135 -9.36 -5.86 11.09
CA GLU A 135 -9.36 -6.59 12.37
C GLU A 135 -8.17 -7.54 12.48
N LYS A 136 -7.55 -7.87 11.36
CA LYS A 136 -6.41 -8.80 11.27
C LYS A 136 -5.15 -8.06 10.84
N TYR A 137 -4.28 -8.70 10.08
CA TYR A 137 -3.06 -8.12 9.51
C TYR A 137 -3.31 -6.98 8.52
N ASP A 138 -4.53 -6.91 7.96
CA ASP A 138 -4.96 -5.81 7.10
C ASP A 138 -5.02 -4.45 7.81
N TYR A 139 -5.21 -4.44 9.15
CA TYR A 139 -5.18 -3.21 9.94
C TYR A 139 -3.84 -2.48 9.80
N GLU A 140 -2.74 -3.18 9.97
CA GLU A 140 -1.39 -2.58 9.93
C GLU A 140 -1.06 -2.01 8.54
N MET A 141 -1.54 -2.66 7.48
CA MET A 141 -1.43 -2.15 6.12
C MET A 141 -2.32 -0.92 5.90
N ASN A 142 -3.56 -0.94 6.43
CA ASN A 142 -4.47 0.21 6.35
C ASN A 142 -3.92 1.43 7.09
N VAL A 143 -3.21 1.25 8.21
CA VAL A 143 -2.50 2.31 8.93
C VAL A 143 -1.46 2.98 8.03
N LEU A 144 -0.63 2.19 7.33
CA LEU A 144 0.37 2.71 6.40
C LEU A 144 -0.27 3.43 5.19
N LEU A 145 -1.32 2.85 4.62
CA LEU A 145 -2.06 3.47 3.51
C LEU A 145 -2.73 4.78 3.94
N TYR A 146 -3.27 4.84 5.16
CA TYR A 146 -3.85 6.06 5.70
C TYR A 146 -2.79 7.12 5.93
N ALA A 147 -1.68 6.77 6.59
CA ALA A 147 -0.56 7.68 6.84
C ALA A 147 -0.02 8.26 5.52
N ALA A 148 0.17 7.40 4.51
CA ALA A 148 0.56 7.84 3.18
C ALA A 148 -0.45 8.81 2.55
N ARG A 149 -1.75 8.55 2.66
CA ARG A 149 -2.81 9.43 2.12
C ARG A 149 -2.90 10.78 2.83
N GLN A 150 -2.57 10.83 4.11
CA GLN A 150 -2.57 12.06 4.91
C GLN A 150 -1.21 12.80 4.84
N GLU A 151 -0.29 12.33 4.02
CA GLU A 151 1.07 12.89 3.89
C GLU A 151 1.84 12.93 5.23
N LEU A 152 1.54 12.00 6.13
CA LEU A 152 2.26 11.91 7.38
C LEU A 152 3.71 11.52 7.13
N SER A 153 4.63 12.22 7.76
CA SER A 153 6.04 11.86 7.71
C SER A 153 6.26 10.55 8.44
N ILE A 154 6.64 9.50 7.71
CA ILE A 154 7.02 8.20 8.28
C ILE A 154 8.54 8.16 8.36
N THR A 155 9.07 8.14 9.58
CA THR A 155 10.50 7.93 9.83
C THR A 155 10.79 6.45 9.74
N GLN A 156 11.60 6.03 8.77
CA GLN A 156 12.01 4.64 8.62
C GLN A 156 13.30 4.40 9.41
N LEU A 157 13.27 3.42 10.32
CA LEU A 157 14.37 3.09 11.21
C LEU A 157 14.84 1.65 10.93
N PRO A 158 16.05 1.44 10.38
CA PRO A 158 16.58 0.11 10.16
C PRO A 158 16.80 -0.63 11.48
N ILE A 159 16.33 -1.89 11.54
CA ILE A 159 16.51 -2.79 12.67
C ILE A 159 17.15 -4.10 12.25
N GLU A 160 17.75 -4.80 13.20
CA GLU A 160 18.23 -6.16 12.98
C GLU A 160 17.07 -7.14 12.85
N THR A 161 17.21 -8.11 11.98
CA THR A 161 16.20 -9.16 11.81
C THR A 161 16.61 -10.36 12.64
N VAL A 162 15.88 -10.63 13.71
CA VAL A 162 16.06 -11.84 14.53
C VAL A 162 15.14 -12.92 13.98
N TYR A 163 15.71 -13.98 13.42
CA TYR A 163 14.95 -15.15 12.96
C TYR A 163 14.97 -16.19 14.09
N LEU A 164 13.81 -16.38 14.75
CA LEU A 164 13.58 -17.46 15.70
C LEU A 164 12.83 -18.59 14.98
N ASP A 165 13.32 -19.82 15.10
CA ASP A 165 12.67 -21.09 14.72
C ASP A 165 11.88 -21.09 13.39
N CYS A 166 12.50 -20.66 12.29
CA CYS A 166 11.92 -20.72 10.93
C CYS A 166 10.52 -20.13 10.78
N ASN A 167 10.12 -19.16 11.59
CA ASN A 167 8.79 -18.51 11.56
C ASN A 167 7.58 -19.44 11.78
N GLN A 168 7.72 -20.53 12.53
CA GLN A 168 6.61 -21.46 12.81
C GLN A 168 5.45 -20.82 13.61
N SER A 169 5.70 -19.70 14.29
CA SER A 169 4.69 -18.98 15.08
C SER A 169 3.81 -18.00 14.27
N SER A 170 4.03 -17.86 12.98
CA SER A 170 3.25 -16.94 12.16
C SER A 170 1.90 -17.53 11.78
N HIS A 171 0.82 -16.99 12.32
CA HIS A 171 -0.57 -17.29 11.93
C HIS A 171 -1.01 -16.54 10.66
N PHE A 172 -0.07 -16.03 9.87
CA PHE A 172 -0.34 -15.36 8.60
C PHE A 172 -0.75 -16.39 7.53
N ASP A 173 -1.99 -16.29 7.02
CA ASP A 173 -2.44 -17.06 5.85
C ASP A 173 -1.97 -16.35 4.57
N PRO A 174 -0.95 -16.89 3.87
CA PRO A 174 -0.34 -16.20 2.73
C PRO A 174 -1.34 -15.88 1.61
N LEU A 175 -2.34 -16.72 1.39
CA LEU A 175 -3.32 -16.52 0.32
C LEU A 175 -4.43 -15.57 0.73
N ARG A 176 -5.09 -15.82 1.86
CA ARG A 176 -6.27 -15.05 2.29
C ARG A 176 -5.92 -13.64 2.73
N ASP A 177 -4.85 -13.48 3.51
CA ASP A 177 -4.44 -12.18 4.00
C ASP A 177 -3.82 -11.34 2.88
N THR A 178 -3.04 -11.95 1.98
CA THR A 178 -2.54 -11.32 0.76
C THR A 178 -3.71 -10.87 -0.13
N LEU A 179 -4.70 -11.71 -0.38
CA LEU A 179 -5.87 -11.36 -1.20
C LEU A 179 -6.67 -10.20 -0.59
N ARG A 180 -6.79 -10.14 0.74
CA ARG A 180 -7.46 -9.06 1.46
C ARG A 180 -6.70 -7.74 1.32
N ILE A 181 -5.37 -7.78 1.43
CA ILE A 181 -4.50 -6.62 1.21
C ILE A 181 -4.63 -6.13 -0.23
N TYR A 182 -4.51 -7.03 -1.22
CA TYR A 182 -4.64 -6.69 -2.64
C TYR A 182 -6.02 -6.16 -3.01
N ARG A 183 -7.09 -6.69 -2.43
CA ARG A 183 -8.44 -6.16 -2.64
C ARG A 183 -8.53 -4.68 -2.24
N ARG A 184 -7.92 -4.28 -1.12
CA ARG A 184 -7.87 -2.87 -0.70
C ARG A 184 -7.03 -2.01 -1.64
N MET A 185 -5.95 -2.56 -2.17
CA MET A 185 -5.14 -1.89 -3.19
C MET A 185 -5.92 -1.72 -4.51
N LEU A 186 -6.64 -2.75 -4.94
CA LEU A 186 -7.51 -2.70 -6.13
C LEU A 186 -8.64 -1.68 -5.99
N ASP A 187 -9.17 -1.47 -4.78
CA ASP A 187 -10.16 -0.41 -4.53
C ASP A 187 -9.63 0.97 -4.93
N THR A 188 -8.33 1.22 -4.81
CA THR A 188 -7.71 2.47 -5.26
C THR A 188 -7.52 2.56 -6.78
N ALA A 189 -7.53 1.43 -7.48
CA ALA A 189 -7.39 1.35 -8.94
C ALA A 189 -8.73 1.48 -9.68
N ARG A 190 -9.87 1.48 -8.98
CA ARG A 190 -11.22 1.52 -9.59
C ARG A 190 -11.39 2.65 -10.60
N GLY A 191 -10.87 3.84 -10.28
CA GLY A 191 -10.94 4.99 -11.18
C GLY A 191 -10.20 4.77 -12.51
N SER A 192 -9.02 4.16 -12.47
CA SER A 192 -8.24 3.83 -13.67
C SER A 192 -8.89 2.73 -14.50
N VAL A 193 -9.46 1.71 -13.85
CA VAL A 193 -10.21 0.63 -14.53
C VAL A 193 -11.46 1.18 -15.21
N LEU A 194 -12.23 2.04 -14.52
CA LEU A 194 -13.42 2.67 -15.11
C LEU A 194 -13.05 3.55 -16.31
N ALA A 195 -12.00 4.36 -16.20
CA ALA A 195 -11.52 5.18 -17.31
C ALA A 195 -11.06 4.32 -18.50
N TRP A 196 -10.43 3.17 -18.23
CA TRP A 196 -10.07 2.22 -19.28
C TRP A 196 -11.30 1.59 -19.95
N LEU A 197 -12.31 1.16 -19.19
CA LEU A 197 -13.57 0.64 -19.76
C LEU A 197 -14.27 1.66 -20.64
N LEU A 198 -14.35 2.92 -20.21
CA LEU A 198 -14.91 4.01 -21.00
C LEU A 198 -14.09 4.27 -22.28
N HIS A 199 -12.77 4.15 -22.20
CA HIS A 199 -11.90 4.26 -23.37
C HIS A 199 -12.16 3.15 -24.39
N VAL A 200 -12.28 1.89 -23.95
CA VAL A 200 -12.62 0.76 -24.81
C VAL A 200 -14.00 0.97 -25.46
N ALA A 201 -14.98 1.36 -24.68
CA ALA A 201 -16.34 1.61 -25.19
C ALA A 201 -16.37 2.75 -26.21
N ALA A 202 -15.61 3.84 -25.98
CA ALA A 202 -15.52 4.97 -26.92
C ALA A 202 -14.89 4.55 -28.25
N ILE A 203 -13.81 3.76 -28.23
CA ILE A 203 -13.17 3.28 -29.46
C ILE A 203 -14.11 2.35 -30.24
N LEU A 204 -14.79 1.43 -29.54
CA LEU A 204 -15.77 0.55 -30.18
C LEU A 204 -16.88 1.34 -30.84
N LEU A 205 -17.46 2.31 -30.12
CA LEU A 205 -18.53 3.15 -30.64
C LEU A 205 -18.07 3.93 -31.88
N LEU A 206 -16.89 4.57 -31.82
CA LEU A 206 -16.33 5.29 -32.97
C LEU A 206 -16.05 4.38 -34.19
N SER A 207 -15.54 3.18 -33.92
CA SER A 207 -15.27 2.21 -34.98
C SER A 207 -16.54 1.68 -35.65
N LEU A 208 -17.62 1.53 -34.88
CA LEU A 208 -18.92 1.12 -35.40
C LEU A 208 -19.62 2.23 -36.16
N THR A 209 -19.49 3.49 -35.76
CA THR A 209 -20.18 4.64 -36.40
C THR A 209 -19.42 5.17 -37.59
N LEU A 210 -18.09 5.27 -37.52
CA LEU A 210 -17.25 5.85 -38.57
C LEU A 210 -16.62 4.79 -39.50
N GLY A 211 -16.77 3.51 -39.13
CA GLY A 211 -16.15 2.40 -39.85
C GLY A 211 -14.74 2.06 -39.33
N TRP A 212 -14.35 0.81 -39.56
CA TRP A 212 -13.06 0.28 -39.09
C TRP A 212 -11.83 0.92 -39.72
N HIS A 213 -12.00 1.65 -40.86
CA HIS A 213 -10.91 2.44 -41.47
C HIS A 213 -10.40 3.55 -40.54
N PHE A 214 -11.25 4.09 -39.69
CA PHE A 214 -10.88 5.14 -38.74
C PHE A 214 -10.35 4.61 -37.41
N PHE A 215 -10.26 3.29 -37.23
CA PHE A 215 -9.84 2.68 -35.95
C PHE A 215 -8.48 3.22 -35.46
N LEU A 216 -7.46 3.28 -36.32
CA LEU A 216 -6.14 3.77 -35.95
C LEU A 216 -6.14 5.25 -35.53
N PHE A 217 -7.00 6.09 -36.13
CA PHE A 217 -7.15 7.49 -35.77
C PHE A 217 -7.94 7.66 -34.46
N SER A 218 -8.85 6.73 -34.15
CA SER A 218 -9.63 6.78 -32.91
C SER A 218 -8.77 6.49 -31.65
N ILE A 219 -7.68 5.75 -31.79
CA ILE A 219 -6.79 5.39 -30.65
C ILE A 219 -6.19 6.65 -29.98
N PRO A 220 -5.51 7.57 -30.68
CA PRO A 220 -4.94 8.76 -30.05
C PRO A 220 -6.03 9.72 -29.54
N LEU A 221 -7.14 9.88 -30.27
CA LEU A 221 -8.24 10.75 -29.87
C LEU A 221 -8.89 10.29 -28.56
N CYS A 222 -9.29 9.02 -28.51
CA CYS A 222 -9.86 8.43 -27.29
C CYS A 222 -8.82 8.32 -26.17
N GLY A 223 -7.53 8.17 -26.51
CA GLY A 223 -6.41 8.17 -25.58
C GLY A 223 -6.30 9.48 -24.80
N ALA A 224 -6.42 10.61 -25.46
CA ALA A 224 -6.42 11.92 -24.81
C ALA A 224 -7.65 12.10 -23.90
N GLY A 225 -8.85 11.72 -24.36
CA GLY A 225 -10.07 11.77 -23.55
C GLY A 225 -10.00 10.85 -22.31
N SER A 226 -9.48 9.63 -22.48
CA SER A 226 -9.28 8.69 -21.37
C SER A 226 -8.27 9.21 -20.34
N ALA A 227 -7.20 9.86 -20.77
CA ALA A 227 -6.23 10.47 -19.87
C ALA A 227 -6.86 11.60 -19.04
N ALA A 228 -7.68 12.44 -19.66
CA ALA A 228 -8.42 13.49 -18.96
C ALA A 228 -9.41 12.91 -17.94
N LEU A 229 -10.18 11.89 -18.34
CA LEU A 229 -11.11 11.19 -17.44
C LEU A 229 -10.38 10.51 -16.28
N SER A 230 -9.30 9.79 -16.55
CA SER A 230 -8.47 9.16 -15.53
C SER A 230 -7.94 10.20 -14.53
N TYR A 231 -7.53 11.35 -15.01
CA TYR A 231 -7.14 12.47 -14.14
C TYR A 231 -8.30 12.95 -13.28
N CYS A 232 -9.45 13.21 -13.85
CA CYS A 232 -10.62 13.68 -13.11
C CYS A 232 -11.04 12.65 -12.04
N PHE A 233 -11.12 11.37 -12.38
CA PHE A 233 -11.44 10.33 -11.43
C PHE A 233 -10.41 10.23 -10.30
N ASN A 234 -9.12 10.24 -10.63
CA ASN A 234 -8.09 10.21 -9.61
C ASN A 234 -8.10 11.48 -8.74
N ARG A 235 -8.31 12.66 -9.34
CA ARG A 235 -8.35 13.95 -8.64
C ARG A 235 -9.54 14.07 -7.70
N PHE A 236 -10.73 13.72 -8.16
CA PHE A 236 -11.97 14.01 -7.43
C PHE A 236 -12.49 12.84 -6.59
N LEU A 237 -12.22 11.59 -7.00
CA LEU A 237 -12.74 10.40 -6.32
C LEU A 237 -11.70 9.69 -5.46
N VAL A 238 -10.47 9.54 -5.96
CA VAL A 238 -9.43 8.77 -5.27
C VAL A 238 -8.60 9.66 -4.32
N PHE A 239 -8.24 10.88 -4.77
CA PHE A 239 -7.32 11.78 -4.06
C PHE A 239 -7.95 13.11 -3.70
N ARG A 240 -9.11 13.11 -3.09
CA ARG A 240 -9.92 14.31 -2.79
C ARG A 240 -9.15 15.47 -2.15
N ARG A 241 -8.02 15.25 -1.50
CA ARG A 241 -7.26 16.27 -0.72
C ARG A 241 -5.85 16.56 -1.24
N VAL A 242 -5.37 15.85 -2.27
CA VAL A 242 -3.98 16.00 -2.74
C VAL A 242 -3.90 16.95 -3.92
N ARG A 243 -2.98 17.92 -3.87
CA ARG A 243 -2.62 18.76 -5.03
C ARG A 243 -1.93 17.89 -6.08
N TYR A 244 -2.67 17.44 -7.05
CA TYR A 244 -2.12 16.72 -8.20
C TYR A 244 -1.29 17.66 -9.06
N ALA A 245 -0.01 17.37 -9.23
CA ALA A 245 0.85 18.10 -10.17
C ALA A 245 0.36 17.89 -11.60
N CYS A 246 0.19 18.99 -12.31
CA CYS A 246 -0.67 19.13 -13.46
C CYS A 246 0.00 18.90 -14.82
N GLY A 247 -0.84 18.76 -15.85
CA GLY A 247 -0.65 19.05 -17.27
C GLY A 247 0.46 18.28 -18.00
N PRO A 248 1.71 18.74 -18.04
CA PRO A 248 2.72 18.18 -18.93
C PRO A 248 3.05 16.70 -18.66
N ARG A 249 3.09 16.31 -17.40
CA ARG A 249 3.37 14.91 -17.00
C ARG A 249 2.23 13.97 -17.38
N MET A 250 0.99 14.43 -17.27
CA MET A 250 -0.17 13.64 -17.72
C MET A 250 -0.18 13.46 -19.23
N LEU A 251 0.07 14.52 -19.98
CA LEU A 251 0.17 14.46 -21.44
C LEU A 251 1.29 13.52 -21.88
N PHE A 252 2.44 13.60 -21.22
CA PHE A 252 3.55 12.68 -21.47
C PHE A 252 3.15 11.22 -21.20
N GLY A 253 2.55 10.93 -20.03
CA GLY A 253 2.06 9.60 -19.71
C GLY A 253 1.01 9.08 -20.68
N ALA A 254 0.08 9.94 -21.12
CA ALA A 254 -0.91 9.60 -22.15
C ALA A 254 -0.25 9.29 -23.49
N ALA A 255 0.73 10.08 -23.90
CA ALA A 255 1.49 9.87 -25.15
C ALA A 255 2.24 8.54 -25.10
N VAL A 256 2.97 8.24 -24.01
CA VAL A 256 3.69 6.98 -23.83
C VAL A 256 2.73 5.78 -23.92
N ARG A 257 1.59 5.82 -23.24
CA ARG A 257 0.60 4.73 -23.29
C ARG A 257 0.03 4.53 -24.68
N THR A 258 -0.32 5.62 -25.37
CA THR A 258 -0.84 5.55 -26.72
C THR A 258 0.20 4.95 -27.66
N SER A 259 1.46 5.37 -27.56
CA SER A 259 2.57 4.82 -28.33
C SER A 259 2.78 3.32 -28.07
N LEU A 260 2.71 2.88 -26.81
CA LEU A 260 2.81 1.47 -26.46
C LEU A 260 1.66 0.65 -27.05
N ARG A 261 0.43 1.14 -27.00
CA ARG A 261 -0.73 0.45 -27.61
C ARG A 261 -0.59 0.33 -29.12
N LEU A 262 -0.14 1.37 -29.80
CA LEU A 262 0.17 1.32 -31.22
C LEU A 262 1.31 0.34 -31.52
N LEU A 263 2.35 0.33 -30.71
CA LEU A 263 3.45 -0.63 -30.85
C LEU A 263 2.96 -2.08 -30.74
N PHE A 264 2.07 -2.39 -29.77
CA PHE A 264 1.44 -3.70 -29.69
C PHE A 264 0.63 -4.05 -30.95
N CYS A 265 -0.10 -3.09 -31.53
CA CYS A 265 -0.77 -3.29 -32.81
C CYS A 265 0.24 -3.64 -33.92
N CYS A 266 1.34 -2.90 -34.02
CA CYS A 266 2.38 -3.13 -35.03
C CYS A 266 3.09 -4.48 -34.86
N ILE A 267 3.21 -5.00 -33.64
CA ILE A 267 3.88 -6.28 -33.37
C ILE A 267 2.90 -7.44 -33.57
N LEU A 268 1.71 -7.36 -33.02
CA LEU A 268 0.79 -8.50 -32.92
C LEU A 268 -0.06 -8.65 -34.19
N HIS A 269 -0.37 -7.58 -34.91
CA HIS A 269 -1.16 -7.68 -36.13
C HIS A 269 -0.45 -8.48 -37.24
N PRO A 270 0.85 -8.29 -37.54
CA PRO A 270 1.58 -9.13 -38.48
C PRO A 270 1.67 -10.61 -38.08
N LEU A 271 1.50 -10.92 -36.79
CA LEU A 271 1.46 -12.30 -36.28
C LEU A 271 0.08 -12.97 -36.46
N GLY A 272 -0.85 -12.34 -37.18
CA GLY A 272 -2.15 -12.87 -37.50
C GLY A 272 -3.29 -12.48 -36.55
N LEU A 273 -3.03 -11.64 -35.53
CA LEU A 273 -4.11 -11.15 -34.68
C LEU A 273 -4.91 -10.04 -35.38
N PRO A 274 -6.25 -10.02 -35.25
CA PRO A 274 -7.06 -8.89 -35.65
C PRO A 274 -6.59 -7.59 -34.98
N LEU A 275 -6.57 -6.49 -35.70
CA LEU A 275 -6.03 -5.20 -35.23
C LEU A 275 -6.66 -4.76 -33.89
N PHE A 276 -7.97 -4.94 -33.75
CA PHE A 276 -8.69 -4.66 -32.49
C PHE A 276 -8.22 -5.54 -31.33
N ALA A 277 -8.01 -6.85 -31.58
CA ALA A 277 -7.51 -7.76 -30.53
C ALA A 277 -6.08 -7.41 -30.09
N ALA A 278 -5.19 -7.07 -31.04
CA ALA A 278 -3.85 -6.60 -30.74
C ALA A 278 -3.86 -5.31 -29.90
N TRP A 279 -4.72 -4.37 -30.25
CA TRP A 279 -4.90 -3.13 -29.47
C TRP A 279 -5.48 -3.42 -28.07
N LEU A 280 -6.47 -4.29 -27.96
CA LEU A 280 -7.09 -4.65 -26.67
C LEU A 280 -6.07 -5.28 -25.72
N ILE A 281 -5.27 -6.23 -26.21
CA ILE A 281 -4.18 -6.83 -25.45
C ILE A 281 -3.20 -5.73 -24.98
N GLY A 282 -2.73 -4.88 -25.88
CA GLY A 282 -1.85 -3.77 -25.54
C GLY A 282 -2.48 -2.82 -24.52
N SER A 283 -3.79 -2.56 -24.64
CA SER A 283 -4.49 -1.69 -23.69
C SER A 283 -4.59 -2.31 -22.29
N VAL A 284 -4.86 -3.61 -22.18
CA VAL A 284 -4.88 -4.33 -20.88
C VAL A 284 -3.50 -4.29 -20.24
N LEU A 285 -2.45 -4.58 -21.00
CA LEU A 285 -1.07 -4.58 -20.49
C LEU A 285 -0.58 -3.20 -20.07
N THR A 286 -1.13 -2.12 -20.65
CA THR A 286 -0.76 -0.74 -20.28
C THR A 286 -1.51 -0.21 -19.05
N VAL A 287 -2.60 -0.82 -18.57
CA VAL A 287 -3.34 -0.38 -17.37
C VAL A 287 -2.48 -0.37 -16.11
N PRO A 288 -1.72 -1.42 -15.79
CA PRO A 288 -0.81 -1.40 -14.63
C PRO A 288 0.26 -0.32 -14.75
N LEU A 289 0.80 -0.11 -15.95
CA LEU A 289 1.79 0.93 -16.22
C LEU A 289 1.21 2.33 -16.05
N GLU A 290 -0.03 2.55 -16.47
CA GLU A 290 -0.75 3.81 -16.23
C GLU A 290 -0.92 4.07 -14.74
N TYR A 291 -1.39 3.08 -14.02
CA TYR A 291 -1.57 3.19 -12.59
C TYR A 291 -0.24 3.47 -11.87
N ALA A 292 0.81 2.74 -12.23
CA ALA A 292 2.15 2.94 -11.70
C ALA A 292 2.68 4.35 -12.04
N TYR A 293 2.55 4.79 -13.27
CA TYR A 293 3.00 6.11 -13.71
C TYR A 293 2.31 7.24 -12.94
N VAL A 294 0.98 7.19 -12.84
CA VAL A 294 0.18 8.18 -12.10
C VAL A 294 0.61 8.24 -10.62
N ARG A 295 0.92 7.10 -10.03
CA ARG A 295 1.34 6.99 -8.63
C ARG A 295 2.78 7.46 -8.40
N LEU A 296 3.70 7.04 -9.24
CA LEU A 296 5.12 7.35 -9.10
C LEU A 296 5.49 8.78 -9.50
N THR A 297 4.71 9.40 -10.38
CA THR A 297 4.93 10.81 -10.80
C THR A 297 4.11 11.81 -10.01
N GLY A 298 3.28 11.37 -9.08
CA GLY A 298 2.52 12.23 -8.17
C GLY A 298 3.44 13.02 -7.23
N PRO A 299 2.92 14.08 -6.55
CA PRO A 299 3.71 14.95 -5.67
C PRO A 299 4.36 14.21 -4.49
N TRP A 300 3.93 13.01 -4.18
CA TRP A 300 4.43 12.15 -3.12
C TRP A 300 5.89 11.73 -3.28
N TRP A 301 6.30 11.38 -4.51
CA TRP A 301 7.65 10.92 -4.78
C TRP A 301 8.69 12.01 -4.63
N SER A 302 8.35 13.25 -5.03
CA SER A 302 9.26 14.40 -4.92
C SER A 302 9.49 14.84 -3.48
N SER A 303 8.47 14.79 -2.62
CA SER A 303 8.61 15.14 -1.21
C SER A 303 9.39 14.11 -0.40
N TYR A 304 9.40 12.85 -0.82
CA TYR A 304 10.11 11.78 -0.14
C TYR A 304 11.61 11.76 -0.50
N ALA A 305 11.94 12.04 -1.77
CA ALA A 305 13.32 12.13 -2.22
C ALA A 305 14.08 13.32 -1.60
N LEU A 306 13.38 14.43 -1.37
CA LEU A 306 13.96 15.64 -0.77
C LEU A 306 14.20 15.55 0.75
N ARG A 307 13.65 14.55 1.45
CA ARG A 307 13.86 14.33 2.89
C ARG A 307 14.98 13.32 3.21
N ARG A 308 15.60 12.71 2.20
CA ARG A 308 16.79 11.85 2.32
C ARG A 308 18.10 12.61 2.12
N SER A 309 18.05 13.85 1.67
CA SER A 309 19.20 14.79 1.58
C SER A 309 19.23 15.70 2.80
#